data_514161f6740857fc6104a554fa986d02
#
_entry.id   514161f6740857fc6104a554fa986d02
#
_cell.length_a   1.000
_cell.length_b   1.000
_cell.length_c   1.000
_cell.angle_alpha   90.00
_cell.angle_beta   90.00
_cell.angle_gamma   90.00
#
_symmetry.space_group_name_H-M   'P 1'
#
loop_
_entity.id
_entity.type
_entity.pdbx_description
1 polymer ?
#
loop_
_entity_poly.entity_id
_entity_poly.type
_entity_poly.pdbx_seq_one_letter_code
_entity_poly.pdbx_strand_id
1 'polypeptide(L)'
;IVFDELNMIDEVKGAEFAIMSPVGYSGRNRTAKNARWLYGIAVDLDGVEMEQLRDVFHQMKHDFLPQCTYCVNSGHGLHLYYLFEKPVPLYRHLQDQLREFKYELIRKIWNRYTSTYTEREQVQYQGIFQGFRMVGTQSKLGKRYPVTAFETGERVTVEYLNGFLMDDSKAVTDFKYKSDLSLAEAKKKYPESVSYTH
;
A
#
# COMPACT_ATOMS: atom_id res chain seq x y z
N ILE A 1 -7.55 16.96 2.05
CA ILE A 1 -6.09 16.84 2.02
C ILE A 1 -5.62 17.00 3.45
N VAL A 2 -5.05 15.94 4.00
CA VAL A 2 -4.45 16.00 5.33
C VAL A 2 -2.97 16.29 5.12
N PHE A 3 -2.48 17.21 5.90
CA PHE A 3 -1.09 17.61 5.96
C PHE A 3 -0.43 17.01 7.21
N ASP A 4 0.59 17.64 7.72
CA ASP A 4 1.31 17.23 8.93
C ASP A 4 0.55 17.57 10.24
N GLU A 5 -0.69 17.99 10.14
CA GLU A 5 -1.57 18.35 11.26
C GLU A 5 -2.48 17.18 11.61
N LEU A 6 -2.12 16.43 12.64
CA LEU A 6 -2.86 15.23 13.08
C LEU A 6 -4.27 15.54 13.58
N ASN A 7 -4.52 16.74 14.11
CA ASN A 7 -5.84 17.18 14.54
C ASN A 7 -6.87 17.25 13.41
N MET A 8 -6.44 17.42 12.14
CA MET A 8 -7.35 17.32 10.99
C MET A 8 -7.97 15.94 10.81
N ILE A 9 -7.40 14.90 11.43
CA ILE A 9 -7.98 13.55 11.42
C ILE A 9 -9.33 13.57 12.16
N ASP A 10 -9.45 14.34 13.24
CA ASP A 10 -10.68 14.43 14.01
C ASP A 10 -11.80 15.14 13.22
N GLU A 11 -11.46 16.06 12.32
CA GLU A 11 -12.42 16.74 11.45
C GLU A 11 -13.06 15.79 10.41
N VAL A 12 -12.32 14.77 9.97
CA VAL A 12 -12.82 13.78 9.00
C VAL A 12 -13.38 12.52 9.66
N LYS A 13 -13.18 12.35 10.95
CA LYS A 13 -13.76 11.25 11.72
C LYS A 13 -15.29 11.32 11.71
N GLY A 14 -15.93 10.21 11.34
CA GLY A 14 -17.39 10.16 11.21
C GLY A 14 -17.91 10.74 9.89
N ALA A 15 -17.07 11.29 9.03
CA ALA A 15 -17.48 11.74 7.71
C ALA A 15 -18.12 10.60 6.92
N GLU A 16 -19.06 10.95 6.04
CA GLU A 16 -19.70 9.99 5.16
C GLU A 16 -18.67 9.29 4.25
N PHE A 17 -17.72 10.06 3.76
CA PHE A 17 -16.68 9.55 2.89
C PHE A 17 -15.37 10.33 3.05
N ALA A 18 -14.31 9.60 3.39
CA ALA A 18 -12.94 10.06 3.24
C ALA A 18 -12.06 8.88 2.82
N ILE A 19 -10.97 9.17 2.13
CA ILE A 19 -9.99 8.17 1.69
C ILE A 19 -8.61 8.52 2.23
N MET A 20 -7.85 7.49 2.56
CA MET A 20 -6.43 7.58 2.89
C MET A 20 -5.61 6.69 1.96
N SER A 21 -4.33 6.98 1.84
CA SER A 21 -3.40 6.23 1.01
C SER A 21 -2.09 6.09 1.77
N PRO A 22 -1.42 4.94 1.70
CA PRO A 22 -0.12 4.74 2.33
C PRO A 22 1.02 5.43 1.56
N VAL A 23 0.72 6.56 0.91
CA VAL A 23 1.67 7.33 0.08
C VAL A 23 1.75 8.76 0.57
N GLY A 24 2.97 9.23 0.83
CA GLY A 24 3.27 10.63 1.06
C GLY A 24 3.52 11.38 -0.25
N TYR A 25 2.96 12.58 -0.37
CA TYR A 25 3.06 13.43 -1.55
C TYR A 25 3.71 14.75 -1.20
N SER A 26 4.46 15.33 -2.14
CA SER A 26 4.89 16.71 -2.06
C SER A 26 3.85 17.63 -2.73
N GLY A 27 3.58 18.77 -2.09
CA GLY A 27 2.61 19.73 -2.59
C GLY A 27 1.15 19.27 -2.46
N ARG A 28 0.24 19.97 -3.15
CA ARG A 28 -1.21 19.84 -2.95
C ARG A 28 -1.88 18.75 -3.79
N ASN A 29 -1.20 18.25 -4.82
CA ASN A 29 -1.82 17.35 -5.79
C ASN A 29 -1.38 15.91 -5.57
N ARG A 30 -2.36 15.01 -5.43
CA ARG A 30 -2.15 13.57 -5.27
C ARG A 30 -1.96 12.89 -6.66
N THR A 31 -0.79 13.12 -7.25
CA THR A 31 -0.39 12.53 -8.54
C THR A 31 0.88 11.70 -8.40
N ALA A 32 1.12 10.77 -9.32
CA ALA A 32 2.34 9.96 -9.35
C ALA A 32 3.62 10.82 -9.37
N LYS A 33 3.59 11.96 -10.06
CA LYS A 33 4.70 12.93 -10.11
C LYS A 33 5.03 13.53 -8.74
N ASN A 34 4.02 13.70 -7.89
CA ASN A 34 4.17 14.31 -6.58
C ASN A 34 4.38 13.27 -5.46
N ALA A 35 4.21 11.98 -5.76
CA ALA A 35 4.46 10.91 -4.81
C ALA A 35 5.94 10.87 -4.43
N ARG A 36 6.24 10.72 -3.13
CA ARG A 36 7.60 10.73 -2.59
C ARG A 36 7.93 9.47 -1.82
N TRP A 37 7.01 9.02 -0.98
CA TRP A 37 7.25 7.93 -0.06
C TRP A 37 6.08 6.95 -0.06
N LEU A 38 6.39 5.67 -0.10
CA LEU A 38 5.45 4.59 0.12
C LEU A 38 5.66 4.05 1.54
N TYR A 39 4.67 4.24 2.40
CA TYR A 39 4.71 3.81 3.80
C TYR A 39 4.24 2.38 4.01
N GLY A 40 3.71 1.75 3.00
CA GLY A 40 3.22 0.38 3.05
C GLY A 40 2.43 0.00 1.80
N ILE A 41 2.03 -1.25 1.75
CA ILE A 41 1.10 -1.78 0.75
C ILE A 41 -0.27 -1.96 1.42
N ALA A 42 -1.31 -1.52 0.74
CA ALA A 42 -2.68 -1.82 1.12
C ALA A 42 -3.35 -2.64 0.01
N VAL A 43 -4.02 -3.71 0.39
CA VAL A 43 -4.75 -4.61 -0.50
C VAL A 43 -6.22 -4.58 -0.11
N ASP A 44 -7.10 -4.33 -1.07
CA ASP A 44 -8.55 -4.44 -0.90
C ASP A 44 -8.98 -5.86 -1.27
N LEU A 45 -9.64 -6.54 -0.35
CA LEU A 45 -10.10 -7.90 -0.48
C LEU A 45 -11.62 -7.92 -0.31
N ASP A 46 -12.33 -7.93 -1.41
CA ASP A 46 -13.79 -8.04 -1.44
C ASP A 46 -14.26 -9.50 -1.32
N GLY A 47 -15.55 -9.70 -1.07
CA GLY A 47 -16.15 -11.01 -0.94
C GLY A 47 -15.66 -11.78 0.28
N VAL A 48 -15.44 -11.09 1.39
CA VAL A 48 -14.98 -11.68 2.65
C VAL A 48 -16.15 -11.80 3.60
N GLU A 49 -16.62 -13.03 3.78
CA GLU A 49 -17.57 -13.43 4.80
C GLU A 49 -16.83 -14.00 6.02
N MET A 50 -17.55 -14.51 6.99
CA MET A 50 -16.95 -15.00 8.24
C MET A 50 -16.02 -16.21 8.02
N GLU A 51 -16.31 -17.04 7.04
CA GLU A 51 -15.49 -18.19 6.68
C GLU A 51 -14.17 -17.72 6.07
N GLN A 52 -14.24 -16.84 5.06
CA GLN A 52 -13.05 -16.26 4.42
C GLN A 52 -12.19 -15.48 5.40
N LEU A 53 -12.81 -14.74 6.33
CA LEU A 53 -12.08 -14.04 7.39
C LEU A 53 -11.25 -15.01 8.24
N ARG A 54 -11.83 -16.13 8.65
CA ARG A 54 -11.11 -17.19 9.41
C ARG A 54 -9.97 -17.76 8.60
N ASP A 55 -10.20 -18.00 7.31
CA ASP A 55 -9.19 -18.55 6.41
C ASP A 55 -8.03 -17.57 6.16
N VAL A 56 -8.32 -16.27 6.01
CA VAL A 56 -7.28 -15.23 5.93
C VAL A 56 -6.36 -15.30 7.14
N PHE A 57 -6.92 -15.29 8.36
CA PHE A 57 -6.11 -15.34 9.57
C PHE A 57 -5.42 -16.71 9.78
N HIS A 58 -6.07 -17.79 9.38
CA HIS A 58 -5.45 -19.12 9.40
C HIS A 58 -4.23 -19.18 8.48
N GLN A 59 -4.34 -18.68 7.25
CA GLN A 59 -3.23 -18.66 6.30
C GLN A 59 -2.09 -17.73 6.75
N MET A 60 -2.40 -16.59 7.36
CA MET A 60 -1.39 -15.71 7.97
C MET A 60 -0.67 -16.41 9.13
N LYS A 61 -1.41 -17.05 10.01
CA LYS A 61 -0.83 -17.78 11.18
C LYS A 61 0.10 -18.93 10.79
N HIS A 62 -0.10 -19.52 9.63
CA HIS A 62 0.69 -20.65 9.12
C HIS A 62 1.67 -20.26 8.00
N ASP A 63 1.97 -18.98 7.86
CA ASP A 63 2.91 -18.43 6.87
C ASP A 63 2.58 -18.78 5.40
N PHE A 64 1.32 -19.07 5.09
CA PHE A 64 0.87 -19.18 3.70
C PHE A 64 0.62 -17.80 3.07
N LEU A 65 0.25 -16.83 3.89
CA LEU A 65 0.12 -15.43 3.54
C LEU A 65 0.95 -14.58 4.50
N PRO A 66 1.47 -13.43 4.05
CA PRO A 66 2.18 -12.51 4.93
C PRO A 66 1.23 -11.95 5.99
N GLN A 67 1.74 -11.81 7.22
CA GLN A 67 1.02 -11.17 8.31
C GLN A 67 0.87 -9.69 8.02
N CYS A 68 -0.36 -9.18 7.98
CA CYS A 68 -0.60 -7.74 7.83
C CYS A 68 -0.43 -7.01 9.16
N THR A 69 -0.06 -5.72 9.08
CA THR A 69 0.04 -4.85 10.26
C THR A 69 -1.35 -4.51 10.80
N TYR A 70 -2.25 -4.13 9.89
CA TYR A 70 -3.65 -3.84 10.22
C TYR A 70 -4.59 -4.55 9.27
N CYS A 71 -5.65 -5.12 9.83
CA CYS A 71 -6.83 -5.57 9.12
C CYS A 71 -7.94 -4.54 9.33
N VAL A 72 -8.46 -3.98 8.24
CA VAL A 72 -9.49 -2.93 8.28
C VAL A 72 -10.77 -3.48 7.69
N ASN A 73 -11.85 -3.44 8.48
CA ASN A 73 -13.19 -3.76 8.01
C ASN A 73 -13.78 -2.53 7.32
N SER A 74 -13.97 -2.61 6.01
CA SER A 74 -14.54 -1.54 5.18
C SER A 74 -16.06 -1.62 5.01
N GLY A 75 -16.68 -2.69 5.51
CA GLY A 75 -18.12 -2.99 5.43
C GLY A 75 -18.44 -4.22 4.60
N HIS A 76 -18.01 -4.30 3.35
CA HIS A 76 -18.23 -5.46 2.46
C HIS A 76 -16.98 -6.29 2.18
N GLY A 77 -15.85 -5.89 2.76
CA GLY A 77 -14.58 -6.56 2.58
C GLY A 77 -13.55 -6.08 3.59
N LEU A 78 -12.31 -6.45 3.35
CA LEU A 78 -11.18 -6.12 4.20
C LEU A 78 -10.15 -5.30 3.41
N HIS A 79 -9.56 -4.31 4.06
CA HIS A 79 -8.29 -3.76 3.59
C HIS A 79 -7.17 -4.32 4.46
N LEU A 80 -6.21 -4.99 3.86
CA LEU A 80 -5.03 -5.53 4.53
C LEU A 80 -3.88 -4.55 4.34
N TYR A 81 -3.41 -3.96 5.44
CA TYR A 81 -2.31 -2.99 5.42
C TYR A 81 -1.02 -3.64 5.89
N TYR A 82 -0.02 -3.62 5.04
CA TYR A 82 1.36 -4.02 5.31
C TYR A 82 2.19 -2.75 5.43
N LEU A 83 2.29 -2.20 6.64
CA LEU A 83 3.03 -0.97 6.87
C LEU A 83 4.53 -1.26 6.96
N PHE A 84 5.33 -0.48 6.26
CA PHE A 84 6.77 -0.67 6.26
C PHE A 84 7.43 -0.11 7.52
N GLU A 85 8.49 -0.77 7.99
CA GLU A 85 9.36 -0.26 9.05
C GLU A 85 10.03 1.05 8.62
N LYS A 86 10.46 1.11 7.37
CA LYS A 86 11.03 2.29 6.74
C LYS A 86 10.30 2.58 5.44
N PRO A 87 9.90 3.83 5.19
CA PRO A 87 9.23 4.18 3.96
C PRO A 87 10.14 3.97 2.74
N VAL A 88 9.54 3.48 1.66
CA VAL A 88 10.24 3.25 0.39
C VAL A 88 10.15 4.51 -0.47
N PRO A 89 11.26 5.02 -1.02
CA PRO A 89 11.23 6.17 -1.90
C PRO A 89 10.55 5.83 -3.23
N LEU A 90 9.61 6.67 -3.65
CA LEU A 90 8.87 6.50 -4.90
C LEU A 90 9.56 7.20 -6.07
N TYR A 91 10.83 6.88 -6.30
CA TYR A 91 11.52 7.32 -7.51
C TYR A 91 10.82 6.79 -8.75
N ARG A 92 10.81 7.56 -9.82
CA ARG A 92 10.08 7.23 -11.05
C ARG A 92 10.41 5.83 -11.59
N HIS A 93 11.68 5.45 -11.59
CA HIS A 93 12.14 4.14 -12.08
C HIS A 93 11.72 2.96 -11.18
N LEU A 94 11.28 3.21 -9.93
CA LEU A 94 10.79 2.19 -9.00
C LEU A 94 9.28 2.01 -9.04
N GLN A 95 8.52 2.99 -9.54
CA GLN A 95 7.06 2.99 -9.43
C GLN A 95 6.42 1.81 -10.18
N ASP A 96 6.91 1.49 -11.37
CA ASP A 96 6.39 0.37 -12.15
C ASP A 96 6.69 -0.97 -11.47
N GLN A 97 7.90 -1.14 -10.98
CA GLN A 97 8.31 -2.33 -10.26
C GLN A 97 7.51 -2.54 -8.95
N LEU A 98 7.29 -1.48 -8.18
CA LEU A 98 6.49 -1.53 -6.97
C LEU A 98 5.00 -1.80 -7.28
N ARG A 99 4.51 -1.35 -8.44
CA ARG A 99 3.17 -1.69 -8.91
C ARG A 99 3.05 -3.18 -9.22
N GLU A 100 3.98 -3.74 -9.97
CA GLU A 100 3.99 -5.19 -10.29
C GLU A 100 4.12 -6.02 -9.01
N PHE A 101 5.03 -5.64 -8.12
CA PHE A 101 5.17 -6.27 -6.81
C PHE A 101 3.83 -6.29 -6.03
N LYS A 102 3.12 -5.16 -6.00
CA LYS A 102 1.80 -5.10 -5.37
C LYS A 102 0.80 -6.02 -6.06
N TYR A 103 0.81 -6.11 -7.38
CA TYR A 103 -0.08 -6.97 -8.14
C TYR A 103 0.17 -8.45 -7.84
N GLU A 104 1.43 -8.87 -7.74
CA GLU A 104 1.77 -10.23 -7.34
C GLU A 104 1.33 -10.54 -5.91
N LEU A 105 1.48 -9.58 -4.99
CA LEU A 105 0.98 -9.71 -3.63
C LEU A 105 -0.55 -9.86 -3.60
N ILE A 106 -1.27 -9.08 -4.40
CA ILE A 106 -2.72 -9.22 -4.56
C ILE A 106 -3.06 -10.62 -5.07
N ARG A 107 -2.40 -11.11 -6.12
CA ARG A 107 -2.62 -12.47 -6.65
C ARG A 107 -2.37 -13.56 -5.62
N LYS A 108 -1.39 -13.37 -4.75
CA LYS A 108 -1.09 -14.30 -3.66
C LYS A 108 -2.19 -14.32 -2.61
N ILE A 109 -2.72 -13.13 -2.27
CA ILE A 109 -3.74 -12.96 -1.23
C ILE A 109 -5.11 -13.43 -1.72
N TRP A 110 -5.50 -13.08 -2.96
CA TRP A 110 -6.75 -13.51 -3.56
C TRP A 110 -6.69 -14.98 -3.95
N ASN A 111 -7.35 -15.82 -3.17
CA ASN A 111 -7.51 -17.22 -3.47
C ASN A 111 -8.92 -17.69 -3.06
N ARG A 112 -9.27 -18.92 -3.44
CA ARG A 112 -10.61 -19.49 -3.20
C ARG A 112 -11.03 -19.58 -1.73
N TYR A 113 -10.11 -19.41 -0.79
CA TYR A 113 -10.36 -19.46 0.64
C TYR A 113 -10.49 -18.08 1.26
N THR A 114 -9.88 -17.07 0.65
CA THR A 114 -9.84 -15.70 1.20
C THR A 114 -10.91 -14.79 0.63
N SER A 115 -11.55 -15.19 -0.48
CA SER A 115 -12.62 -14.42 -1.11
C SER A 115 -13.67 -15.37 -1.72
N THR A 116 -14.93 -14.98 -1.65
CA THR A 116 -16.02 -15.63 -2.40
C THR A 116 -15.93 -15.33 -3.89
N TYR A 117 -15.20 -14.30 -4.29
CA TYR A 117 -14.90 -13.96 -5.69
C TYR A 117 -13.68 -14.76 -6.16
N THR A 118 -13.90 -16.02 -6.50
CA THR A 118 -12.82 -17.00 -6.73
C THR A 118 -12.23 -16.99 -8.13
N GLU A 119 -12.88 -16.34 -9.09
CA GLU A 119 -12.43 -16.33 -10.48
C GLU A 119 -11.36 -15.27 -10.70
N ARG A 120 -10.33 -15.58 -11.49
CA ARG A 120 -9.24 -14.65 -11.81
C ARG A 120 -9.70 -13.32 -12.40
N GLU A 121 -10.83 -13.35 -13.11
CA GLU A 121 -11.45 -12.17 -13.72
C GLU A 121 -12.06 -11.21 -12.68
N GLN A 122 -12.26 -11.65 -11.45
CA GLN A 122 -12.82 -10.86 -10.36
C GLN A 122 -11.74 -10.25 -9.44
N VAL A 123 -10.48 -10.66 -9.56
CA VAL A 123 -9.38 -10.08 -8.80
C VAL A 123 -9.23 -8.61 -9.16
N GLN A 124 -9.43 -7.74 -8.19
CA GLN A 124 -9.32 -6.29 -8.40
C GLN A 124 -7.89 -5.83 -8.09
N TYR A 125 -7.17 -5.46 -9.13
CA TYR A 125 -5.84 -4.90 -8.98
C TYR A 125 -5.90 -3.41 -8.64
N GLN A 126 -5.37 -3.06 -7.48
CA GLN A 126 -5.26 -1.67 -7.05
C GLN A 126 -3.82 -1.18 -7.21
N GLY A 127 -3.62 -0.07 -7.93
CA GLY A 127 -2.30 0.55 -8.07
C GLY A 127 -1.73 1.04 -6.74
N ILE A 128 -0.41 1.30 -6.70
CA ILE A 128 0.29 1.76 -5.48
C ILE A 128 -0.23 3.10 -4.95
N PHE A 129 -0.83 3.92 -5.80
CA PHE A 129 -1.40 5.23 -5.44
C PHE A 129 -2.88 5.17 -5.04
N GLN A 130 -3.48 3.97 -5.08
CA GLN A 130 -4.88 3.79 -4.72
C GLN A 130 -5.13 4.24 -3.28
N GLY A 131 -6.20 5.01 -3.09
CA GLY A 131 -6.72 5.33 -1.77
C GLY A 131 -7.83 4.39 -1.36
N PHE A 132 -7.92 4.16 -0.06
CA PHE A 132 -8.90 3.29 0.57
C PHE A 132 -9.73 4.10 1.54
N ARG A 133 -10.94 3.63 1.82
CA ARG A 133 -11.84 4.29 2.77
C ARG A 133 -11.14 4.43 4.12
N MET A 134 -11.15 5.66 4.65
CA MET A 134 -10.42 6.00 5.86
C MET A 134 -11.09 5.39 7.10
N VAL A 135 -10.28 4.88 8.01
CA VAL A 135 -10.72 4.39 9.33
C VAL A 135 -11.42 5.52 10.10
N GLY A 136 -12.53 5.16 10.77
CA GLY A 136 -13.36 6.11 11.51
C GLY A 136 -14.43 6.81 10.67
N THR A 137 -14.41 6.70 9.33
CA THR A 137 -15.49 7.18 8.47
C THR A 137 -16.61 6.16 8.33
N GLN A 138 -17.73 6.54 7.73
CA GLN A 138 -18.83 5.60 7.49
C GLN A 138 -18.40 4.55 6.48
N SER A 139 -18.73 3.28 6.75
CA SER A 139 -18.58 2.21 5.79
C SER A 139 -19.69 2.24 4.72
N LYS A 140 -19.58 1.36 3.71
CA LYS A 140 -20.65 1.14 2.71
C LYS A 140 -21.96 0.65 3.34
N LEU A 141 -21.93 0.14 4.58
CA LEU A 141 -23.11 -0.31 5.34
C LEU A 141 -23.81 0.83 6.09
N GLY A 142 -23.28 2.04 5.99
CA GLY A 142 -23.86 3.25 6.57
C GLY A 142 -23.32 3.63 7.95
N LYS A 143 -23.90 4.69 8.52
CA LYS A 143 -23.40 5.37 9.73
C LYS A 143 -23.25 4.48 10.96
N ARG A 144 -24.06 3.42 11.10
CA ARG A 144 -23.99 2.50 12.24
C ARG A 144 -22.75 1.62 12.23
N TYR A 145 -22.09 1.48 11.09
CA TYR A 145 -20.97 0.58 10.88
C TYR A 145 -19.78 1.38 10.37
N PRO A 146 -19.02 2.04 11.24
CA PRO A 146 -17.83 2.78 10.83
C PRO A 146 -16.76 1.82 10.31
N VAL A 147 -15.91 2.34 9.46
CA VAL A 147 -14.67 1.64 9.05
C VAL A 147 -13.80 1.50 10.29
N THR A 148 -13.45 0.27 10.64
CA THR A 148 -12.67 -0.07 11.84
C THR A 148 -11.39 -0.80 11.49
N ALA A 149 -10.31 -0.48 12.22
CA ALA A 149 -9.03 -1.13 12.08
C ALA A 149 -8.70 -1.97 13.30
N PHE A 150 -8.07 -3.10 13.06
CA PHE A 150 -7.55 -4.01 14.07
C PHE A 150 -6.06 -4.20 13.81
N GLU A 151 -5.24 -3.98 14.80
CA GLU A 151 -3.82 -4.31 14.75
C GLU A 151 -3.67 -5.82 14.81
N THR A 152 -2.97 -6.39 13.83
CA THR A 152 -2.88 -7.84 13.63
C THR A 152 -1.45 -8.34 13.56
N GLY A 153 -0.49 -7.46 13.37
CA GLY A 153 0.92 -7.80 13.28
C GLY A 153 1.82 -6.57 13.34
N GLU A 154 3.10 -6.82 13.30
CA GLU A 154 4.15 -5.80 13.31
C GLU A 154 4.27 -5.09 11.95
N ARG A 155 5.06 -4.02 11.92
CA ARG A 155 5.51 -3.43 10.65
C ARG A 155 6.42 -4.41 9.92
N VAL A 156 6.41 -4.36 8.60
CA VAL A 156 7.09 -5.32 7.73
C VAL A 156 8.19 -4.66 6.90
N THR A 157 9.05 -5.46 6.33
CA THR A 157 10.00 -5.03 5.30
C THR A 157 9.54 -5.50 3.92
N VAL A 158 10.10 -4.91 2.86
CA VAL A 158 9.86 -5.39 1.48
C VAL A 158 10.44 -6.79 1.31
N GLU A 159 11.56 -7.09 1.93
CA GLU A 159 12.20 -8.41 1.94
C GLU A 159 11.29 -9.47 2.55
N TYR A 160 10.61 -9.16 3.66
CA TYR A 160 9.64 -10.06 4.26
C TYR A 160 8.51 -10.41 3.27
N LEU A 161 7.92 -9.40 2.62
CA LEU A 161 6.87 -9.62 1.63
C LEU A 161 7.37 -10.39 0.40
N ASN A 162 8.61 -10.12 -0.05
CA ASN A 162 9.25 -10.87 -1.13
C ASN A 162 9.38 -12.37 -0.82
N GLY A 163 9.48 -12.75 0.46
CA GLY A 163 9.53 -14.15 0.88
C GLY A 163 8.28 -14.96 0.50
N PHE A 164 7.15 -14.32 0.21
CA PHE A 164 5.89 -14.94 -0.20
C PHE A 164 5.67 -14.98 -1.71
N LEU A 165 6.55 -14.36 -2.50
CA LEU A 165 6.42 -14.23 -3.95
C LEU A 165 7.45 -15.10 -4.68
N MET A 166 7.18 -15.39 -5.94
CA MET A 166 8.14 -16.06 -6.83
C MET A 166 9.30 -15.13 -7.19
N ASP A 167 10.46 -15.67 -7.54
CA ASP A 167 11.70 -14.89 -7.74
C ASP A 167 11.61 -13.82 -8.83
N ASP A 168 10.86 -14.07 -9.89
CA ASP A 168 10.61 -13.11 -10.98
C ASP A 168 9.63 -11.99 -10.64
N SER A 169 8.90 -12.15 -9.53
CA SER A 169 7.87 -11.23 -9.06
C SER A 169 8.31 -10.36 -7.86
N LYS A 170 9.54 -10.56 -7.38
CA LYS A 170 10.07 -9.85 -6.22
C LYS A 170 10.43 -8.41 -6.54
N ALA A 171 10.13 -7.50 -5.61
CA ALA A 171 10.61 -6.13 -5.69
C ALA A 171 12.12 -6.06 -5.44
N VAL A 172 12.78 -5.15 -6.13
CA VAL A 172 14.16 -4.78 -5.81
C VAL A 172 14.18 -4.06 -4.46
N THR A 173 15.14 -4.40 -3.62
CA THR A 173 15.33 -3.81 -2.30
C THR A 173 16.40 -2.70 -2.30
N ASP A 174 17.10 -2.48 -3.42
CA ASP A 174 18.01 -1.36 -3.61
C ASP A 174 17.26 -0.12 -4.10
N PHE A 175 16.88 0.74 -3.17
CA PHE A 175 16.11 1.96 -3.42
C PHE A 175 16.97 3.18 -3.71
N LYS A 176 18.15 3.02 -4.26
CA LYS A 176 19.01 4.16 -4.61
C LYS A 176 18.41 4.99 -5.72
N TYR A 177 18.59 6.30 -5.62
CA TYR A 177 18.22 7.20 -6.70
C TYR A 177 19.07 6.91 -7.95
N LYS A 178 18.39 6.76 -9.08
CA LYS A 178 19.03 6.69 -10.42
C LYS A 178 18.57 7.91 -11.20
N SER A 179 19.55 8.71 -11.63
CA SER A 179 19.27 9.86 -12.49
C SER A 179 19.02 9.40 -13.92
N ASP A 180 17.97 9.98 -14.55
CA ASP A 180 17.74 9.82 -15.99
C ASP A 180 18.73 10.63 -16.85
N LEU A 181 19.52 11.51 -16.19
CA LEU A 181 20.52 12.36 -16.85
C LEU A 181 21.87 11.65 -16.87
N SER A 182 22.52 11.67 -18.02
CA SER A 182 23.95 11.34 -18.09
C SER A 182 24.78 12.30 -17.21
N LEU A 183 25.98 11.90 -16.82
CA LEU A 183 26.86 12.75 -16.03
C LEU A 183 27.16 14.10 -16.72
N ALA A 184 27.28 14.08 -18.06
CA ALA A 184 27.49 15.30 -18.84
C ALA A 184 26.29 16.23 -18.83
N GLU A 185 25.08 15.71 -18.96
CA GLU A 185 23.84 16.49 -18.89
C GLU A 185 23.58 17.00 -17.46
N ALA A 186 23.88 16.19 -16.44
CA ALA A 186 23.78 16.61 -15.05
C ALA A 186 24.74 17.78 -14.73
N LYS A 187 26.00 17.70 -15.18
CA LYS A 187 26.99 18.79 -15.04
C LYS A 187 26.54 20.07 -15.76
N LYS A 188 25.95 19.96 -16.93
CA LYS A 188 25.45 21.10 -17.67
C LYS A 188 24.24 21.76 -17.00
N LYS A 189 23.34 20.95 -16.43
CA LYS A 189 22.09 21.41 -15.82
C LYS A 189 22.27 21.90 -14.37
N TYR A 190 23.21 21.31 -13.65
CA TYR A 190 23.48 21.58 -12.23
C TYR A 190 24.99 21.73 -11.97
N PRO A 191 25.65 22.77 -12.50
CA PRO A 191 27.09 22.93 -12.45
C PRO A 191 27.65 23.00 -11.02
N GLU A 192 26.86 23.54 -10.08
CA GLU A 192 27.30 23.71 -8.68
C GLU A 192 27.15 22.46 -7.82
N SER A 193 26.27 21.50 -8.19
CA SER A 193 26.02 20.31 -7.39
C SER A 193 27.04 19.17 -7.59
N VAL A 194 27.93 19.29 -8.58
CA VAL A 194 28.88 18.24 -8.96
C VAL A 194 30.26 18.43 -8.32
N SER A 195 30.44 19.52 -7.55
CA SER A 195 31.74 19.82 -6.92
C SER A 195 32.02 19.08 -5.60
N TYR A 196 31.11 18.30 -5.09
CA TYR A 196 31.20 17.63 -3.77
C TYR A 196 31.43 16.11 -3.80
N THR A 197 31.85 15.55 -4.92
CA THR A 197 32.27 14.13 -5.00
C THR A 197 33.79 14.05 -5.07
N HIS A 198 34.44 14.26 -3.97
CA HIS A 198 35.83 13.82 -3.69
C HIS A 198 35.83 13.01 -2.41
#